data_6c15303a34a5076988870a9a998c84cd
#
_entry.id   6c15303a34a5076988870a9a998c84cd
#
_cell.length_a   1.000
_cell.length_b   1.000
_cell.length_c   1.000
_cell.angle_alpha   90.00
_cell.angle_beta   90.00
_cell.angle_gamma   90.00
#
_symmetry.space_group_name_H-M   'P 1'
#
loop_
_entity.id
_entity.type
_entity.pdbx_description
1 polymer ?
#
loop_
_entity_poly.entity_id
_entity_poly.type
_entity_poly.pdbx_seq_one_letter_code
_entity_poly.pdbx_strand_id
1 'polypeptide(L)'
;MPTYSFVTVDVFTDRRFGGNPLAVFPDASGLSDGEMQSLAAEFNLSETTFVVPPEDPSNTARVRIFNRTSEMPFAGHPNVGTGWVLAGLGRDRDSVLRFEEIAGLVEVRVERDGKGGKLHAVTIAAPQPLSLGAEMPVELLAGCVGLDVSDVVVTAHRPIAASVGNSFVIAEVKAAALSRAAPDISRFRSAVEAFPALGPRRLPLYLYAHDGQSADTTRLRARMFSPLSGTVEDAATGSAATPLAALLLSLTKDSKRRYDITQGVEMGRPSLLACSAWRAGDGIRANVGGGCVPVLKGEISL
;
A
#
# COMPACT_ATOMS: atom_id res chain seq x y z
N MET A 1 -17.96 -8.63 30.16
CA MET A 1 -17.01 -7.93 29.29
C MET A 1 -17.36 -8.27 27.86
N PRO A 2 -17.52 -7.29 26.98
CA PRO A 2 -17.76 -7.58 25.56
C PRO A 2 -16.56 -8.29 24.97
N THR A 3 -16.81 -9.19 24.01
CA THR A 3 -15.77 -9.97 23.32
C THR A 3 -15.79 -9.64 21.84
N TYR A 4 -14.62 -9.38 21.28
CA TYR A 4 -14.42 -9.00 19.87
C TYR A 4 -13.53 -10.00 19.18
N SER A 5 -14.02 -10.57 18.07
CA SER A 5 -13.22 -11.48 17.24
C SER A 5 -12.30 -10.68 16.32
N PHE A 6 -11.11 -11.19 16.07
CA PHE A 6 -10.18 -10.65 15.07
C PHE A 6 -9.59 -11.74 14.17
N VAL A 7 -9.14 -11.33 13.00
CA VAL A 7 -8.37 -12.17 12.08
C VAL A 7 -7.13 -11.38 11.67
N THR A 8 -5.95 -12.01 11.68
CA THR A 8 -4.81 -11.43 10.97
C THR A 8 -4.68 -12.06 9.59
N VAL A 9 -4.39 -11.23 8.61
CA VAL A 9 -4.16 -11.65 7.23
C VAL A 9 -2.83 -11.08 6.74
N ASP A 10 -2.09 -11.89 6.00
CA ASP A 10 -0.96 -11.42 5.20
C ASP A 10 -1.50 -10.95 3.84
N VAL A 11 -1.32 -9.68 3.53
CA VAL A 11 -1.89 -9.01 2.35
C VAL A 11 -0.86 -8.96 1.22
N PHE A 12 -1.30 -9.14 -0.02
CA PHE A 12 -0.47 -9.21 -1.23
C PHE A 12 0.44 -10.44 -1.26
N THR A 13 -0.08 -11.59 -0.88
CA THR A 13 0.68 -12.84 -0.91
C THR A 13 -0.25 -14.04 -1.11
N ASP A 14 0.32 -15.15 -1.57
CA ASP A 14 -0.33 -16.47 -1.69
C ASP A 14 0.11 -17.45 -0.60
N ARG A 15 1.02 -17.02 0.30
CA ARG A 15 1.58 -17.85 1.39
C ARG A 15 1.62 -17.12 2.72
N ARG A 16 1.46 -17.88 3.81
CA ARG A 16 1.65 -17.37 5.17
C ARG A 16 3.08 -16.86 5.38
N PHE A 17 3.18 -15.81 6.19
CA PHE A 17 4.43 -15.15 6.57
C PHE A 17 5.13 -14.42 5.41
N GLY A 18 4.46 -14.28 4.26
CA GLY A 18 4.75 -13.30 3.22
C GLY A 18 3.87 -12.07 3.39
N GLY A 19 3.87 -11.17 2.40
CA GLY A 19 2.94 -10.04 2.38
C GLY A 19 3.09 -9.05 3.53
N ASN A 20 2.15 -8.10 3.60
CA ASN A 20 2.06 -7.12 4.68
C ASN A 20 0.98 -7.57 5.70
N PRO A 21 1.33 -7.80 6.97
CA PRO A 21 0.37 -8.28 7.97
C PRO A 21 -0.63 -7.19 8.35
N LEU A 22 -1.89 -7.58 8.47
CA LEU A 22 -2.99 -6.73 8.90
C LEU A 22 -3.84 -7.45 9.94
N ALA A 23 -4.21 -6.78 11.02
CA ALA A 23 -5.26 -7.23 11.91
C ALA A 23 -6.60 -6.60 11.49
N VAL A 24 -7.64 -7.41 11.37
CA VAL A 24 -8.99 -7.00 11.00
C VAL A 24 -9.96 -7.43 12.10
N PHE A 25 -10.69 -6.48 12.65
CA PHE A 25 -11.86 -6.70 13.50
C PHE A 25 -13.11 -6.61 12.63
N PRO A 26 -13.71 -7.74 12.19
CA PRO A 26 -14.81 -7.72 11.22
C PRO A 26 -16.15 -7.22 11.79
N ASP A 27 -16.23 -7.08 13.11
CA ASP A 27 -17.26 -6.38 13.85
C ASP A 27 -16.65 -5.74 15.09
N ALA A 28 -16.50 -4.41 15.05
CA ALA A 28 -15.94 -3.58 16.11
C ALA A 28 -17.02 -2.68 16.74
N SER A 29 -18.30 -3.04 16.59
CA SER A 29 -19.43 -2.27 17.13
C SER A 29 -19.31 -2.17 18.65
N GLY A 30 -19.30 -0.94 19.16
CA GLY A 30 -19.20 -0.66 20.60
C GLY A 30 -17.80 -0.37 21.10
N LEU A 31 -16.73 -0.60 20.32
CA LEU A 31 -15.39 -0.12 20.67
C LEU A 31 -15.32 1.40 20.58
N SER A 32 -14.75 2.02 21.59
CA SER A 32 -14.42 3.46 21.59
C SER A 32 -13.16 3.73 20.75
N ASP A 33 -12.96 4.99 20.38
CA ASP A 33 -11.75 5.43 19.64
C ASP A 33 -10.46 5.09 20.40
N GLY A 34 -10.48 5.26 21.72
CA GLY A 34 -9.34 4.96 22.59
C GLY A 34 -9.02 3.46 22.65
N GLU A 35 -10.04 2.60 22.67
CA GLU A 35 -9.86 1.14 22.64
C GLU A 35 -9.34 0.68 21.29
N MET A 36 -9.88 1.19 20.16
CA MET A 36 -9.37 0.90 18.83
C MET A 36 -7.90 1.30 18.68
N GLN A 37 -7.51 2.50 19.17
CA GLN A 37 -6.12 2.96 19.15
C GLN A 37 -5.22 2.09 20.03
N SER A 38 -5.68 1.70 21.20
CA SER A 38 -4.93 0.84 22.12
C SER A 38 -4.69 -0.56 21.53
N LEU A 39 -5.72 -1.12 20.91
CA LEU A 39 -5.63 -2.39 20.20
C LEU A 39 -4.66 -2.33 19.01
N ALA A 40 -4.71 -1.26 18.22
CA ALA A 40 -3.77 -1.07 17.12
C ALA A 40 -2.32 -0.96 17.60
N ALA A 41 -2.09 -0.31 18.75
CA ALA A 41 -0.77 -0.24 19.38
C ALA A 41 -0.32 -1.61 19.92
N GLU A 42 -1.21 -2.38 20.55
CA GLU A 42 -0.93 -3.71 21.11
C GLU A 42 -0.60 -4.74 20.03
N PHE A 43 -1.34 -4.75 18.90
CA PHE A 43 -0.99 -5.59 17.75
C PHE A 43 0.36 -5.23 17.15
N ASN A 44 0.78 -3.98 17.29
CA ASN A 44 2.07 -3.47 16.82
C ASN A 44 2.36 -3.75 15.33
N LEU A 45 1.32 -3.93 14.54
CA LEU A 45 1.40 -4.02 13.08
C LEU A 45 1.48 -2.61 12.47
N SER A 46 1.77 -2.51 11.18
CA SER A 46 1.75 -1.21 10.47
C SER A 46 0.37 -0.57 10.58
N GLU A 47 -0.69 -1.36 10.35
CA GLU A 47 -2.08 -0.95 10.54
C GLU A 47 -2.94 -2.08 11.12
N THR A 48 -4.06 -1.65 11.72
CA THR A 48 -5.17 -2.50 12.19
C THR A 48 -6.48 -1.86 11.72
N THR A 49 -7.43 -2.66 11.28
CA THR A 49 -8.72 -2.17 10.80
C THR A 49 -9.87 -2.62 11.70
N PHE A 50 -10.82 -1.72 11.88
CA PHE A 50 -12.03 -1.91 12.67
C PHE A 50 -13.25 -1.64 11.77
N VAL A 51 -14.06 -2.68 11.60
CA VAL A 51 -15.29 -2.62 10.78
C VAL A 51 -16.46 -2.30 11.70
N VAL A 52 -17.15 -1.22 11.40
CA VAL A 52 -18.35 -0.81 12.13
C VAL A 52 -19.52 -0.65 11.15
N PRO A 53 -20.79 -0.56 11.62
CA PRO A 53 -21.94 -0.32 10.75
C PRO A 53 -21.74 0.92 9.88
N PRO A 54 -22.15 0.91 8.60
CA PRO A 54 -22.07 2.08 7.74
C PRO A 54 -23.09 3.14 8.17
N GLU A 55 -22.81 4.41 7.87
CA GLU A 55 -23.76 5.52 8.04
C GLU A 55 -24.88 5.45 6.99
N ASP A 56 -24.53 5.13 5.74
CA ASP A 56 -25.49 4.84 4.66
C ASP A 56 -25.65 3.32 4.52
N PRO A 57 -26.88 2.77 4.77
CA PRO A 57 -27.16 1.33 4.67
C PRO A 57 -26.95 0.73 3.28
N SER A 58 -26.79 1.55 2.23
CA SER A 58 -26.44 1.09 0.88
C SER A 58 -24.98 0.68 0.77
N ASN A 59 -24.11 1.14 1.67
CA ASN A 59 -22.71 0.77 1.77
C ASN A 59 -22.53 -0.53 2.56
N THR A 60 -21.37 -1.16 2.42
CA THR A 60 -21.07 -2.44 3.07
C THR A 60 -20.71 -2.25 4.53
N ALA A 61 -19.89 -1.25 4.84
CA ALA A 61 -19.37 -1.00 6.17
C ALA A 61 -18.73 0.38 6.24
N ARG A 62 -18.58 0.91 7.45
CA ARG A 62 -17.59 1.94 7.75
C ARG A 62 -16.32 1.24 8.23
N VAL A 63 -15.18 1.56 7.61
CA VAL A 63 -13.89 0.97 7.94
C VAL A 63 -12.99 2.04 8.53
N ARG A 64 -12.55 1.80 9.76
CA ARG A 64 -11.62 2.67 10.48
C ARG A 64 -10.24 2.03 10.48
N ILE A 65 -9.24 2.79 10.07
CA ILE A 65 -7.87 2.33 9.89
C ILE A 65 -6.97 3.03 10.91
N PHE A 66 -6.28 2.27 11.72
CA PHE A 66 -5.37 2.79 12.73
C PHE A 66 -3.97 2.27 12.50
N ASN A 67 -2.99 3.16 12.52
CA ASN A 67 -1.61 2.77 12.77
C ASN A 67 -1.35 2.72 14.29
N ARG A 68 -0.12 2.47 14.69
CA ARG A 68 0.24 2.35 16.12
C ARG A 68 -0.01 3.61 16.95
N THR A 69 -0.20 4.77 16.33
CA THR A 69 -0.24 6.08 17.03
C THR A 69 -1.42 6.97 16.67
N SER A 70 -2.11 6.71 15.56
CA SER A 70 -3.19 7.56 15.07
C SER A 70 -4.11 6.84 14.10
N GLU A 71 -5.34 7.33 13.98
CA GLU A 71 -6.26 6.96 12.91
C GLU A 71 -5.79 7.56 11.58
N MET A 72 -5.92 6.79 10.50
CA MET A 72 -5.54 7.16 9.15
C MET A 72 -6.76 7.37 8.27
N PRO A 73 -6.77 8.39 7.41
CA PRO A 73 -7.91 8.66 6.55
C PRO A 73 -8.12 7.62 5.45
N PHE A 74 -7.04 6.93 5.04
CA PHE A 74 -7.02 5.91 3.98
C PHE A 74 -5.69 5.15 4.01
N ALA A 75 -5.73 3.84 3.72
CA ALA A 75 -4.51 3.07 3.46
C ALA A 75 -4.79 1.89 2.51
N GLY A 76 -3.82 1.59 1.61
CA GLY A 76 -4.01 0.64 0.51
C GLY A 76 -4.17 -0.81 0.97
N HIS A 77 -3.13 -1.40 1.63
CA HIS A 77 -3.19 -2.79 2.04
C HIS A 77 -4.27 -3.08 3.11
N PRO A 78 -4.61 -2.15 4.03
CA PRO A 78 -5.72 -2.35 4.95
C PRO A 78 -7.06 -2.54 4.23
N ASN A 79 -7.31 -1.78 3.16
CA ASN A 79 -8.52 -1.93 2.35
C ASN A 79 -8.59 -3.27 1.62
N VAL A 80 -7.47 -3.71 1.04
CA VAL A 80 -7.39 -5.02 0.37
C VAL A 80 -7.60 -6.16 1.37
N GLY A 81 -6.93 -6.12 2.52
CA GLY A 81 -7.05 -7.15 3.56
C GLY A 81 -8.44 -7.19 4.21
N THR A 82 -9.01 -6.03 4.55
CA THR A 82 -10.39 -5.95 5.08
C THR A 82 -11.39 -6.44 4.04
N GLY A 83 -11.24 -6.03 2.79
CA GLY A 83 -12.06 -6.51 1.67
C GLY A 83 -12.01 -8.02 1.52
N TRP A 84 -10.81 -8.60 1.63
CA TRP A 84 -10.64 -10.06 1.61
C TRP A 84 -11.40 -10.75 2.74
N VAL A 85 -11.27 -10.25 3.98
CA VAL A 85 -11.96 -10.83 5.14
C VAL A 85 -13.47 -10.72 4.99
N LEU A 86 -13.99 -9.55 4.63
CA LEU A 86 -15.44 -9.34 4.48
C LEU A 86 -16.01 -10.12 3.29
N ALA A 87 -15.30 -10.23 2.17
CA ALA A 87 -15.69 -11.07 1.05
C ALA A 87 -15.69 -12.57 1.42
N GLY A 88 -14.74 -13.01 2.25
CA GLY A 88 -14.72 -14.36 2.82
C GLY A 88 -15.92 -14.65 3.74
N LEU A 89 -16.50 -13.62 4.35
CA LEU A 89 -17.74 -13.67 5.14
C LEU A 89 -19.01 -13.48 4.30
N GLY A 90 -18.90 -13.36 2.97
CA GLY A 90 -20.04 -13.19 2.05
C GLY A 90 -20.70 -11.82 2.12
N ARG A 91 -19.99 -10.77 2.55
CA ARG A 91 -20.54 -9.41 2.67
C ARG A 91 -20.49 -8.60 1.37
N ASP A 92 -19.87 -9.11 0.31
CA ASP A 92 -19.85 -8.43 -0.98
C ASP A 92 -21.17 -8.58 -1.75
N ARG A 93 -21.55 -7.54 -2.48
CA ARG A 93 -22.69 -7.54 -3.39
C ARG A 93 -22.18 -7.33 -4.81
N ASP A 94 -22.51 -8.23 -5.72
CA ASP A 94 -22.04 -8.18 -7.12
C ASP A 94 -20.50 -8.05 -7.26
N SER A 95 -19.77 -8.76 -6.38
CA SER A 95 -18.30 -8.70 -6.30
C SER A 95 -17.75 -7.30 -5.95
N VAL A 96 -18.53 -6.50 -5.25
CA VAL A 96 -18.12 -5.16 -4.79
C VAL A 96 -18.46 -5.00 -3.30
N LEU A 97 -17.53 -4.37 -2.59
CA LEU A 97 -17.70 -3.84 -1.24
C LEU A 97 -17.55 -2.32 -1.31
N ARG A 98 -18.32 -1.59 -0.52
CA ARG A 98 -18.22 -0.13 -0.38
C ARG A 98 -17.93 0.22 1.06
N PHE A 99 -16.77 0.83 1.28
CA PHE A 99 -16.30 1.23 2.59
C PHE A 99 -16.42 2.74 2.75
N GLU A 100 -17.03 3.17 3.83
CA GLU A 100 -17.01 4.55 4.29
C GLU A 100 -15.74 4.75 5.12
N GLU A 101 -14.89 5.69 4.69
CA GLU A 101 -13.66 6.07 5.36
C GLU A 101 -13.57 7.59 5.54
N ILE A 102 -12.63 8.08 6.34
CA ILE A 102 -12.38 9.52 6.50
C ILE A 102 -12.08 10.19 5.15
N ALA A 103 -11.38 9.51 4.25
CA ALA A 103 -11.06 10.01 2.91
C ALA A 103 -12.27 9.98 1.95
N GLY A 104 -13.39 9.40 2.35
CA GLY A 104 -14.59 9.23 1.54
C GLY A 104 -14.93 7.77 1.24
N LEU A 105 -15.74 7.57 0.21
CA LEU A 105 -16.18 6.23 -0.18
C LEU A 105 -15.11 5.50 -0.98
N VAL A 106 -14.76 4.29 -0.52
CA VAL A 106 -13.78 3.40 -1.17
C VAL A 106 -14.51 2.18 -1.75
N GLU A 107 -14.42 2.02 -3.07
CA GLU A 107 -14.92 0.82 -3.76
C GLU A 107 -13.83 -0.25 -3.81
N VAL A 108 -14.15 -1.43 -3.30
CA VAL A 108 -13.28 -2.59 -3.23
C VAL A 108 -13.86 -3.68 -4.11
N ARG A 109 -13.12 -4.10 -5.13
CA ARG A 109 -13.54 -5.14 -6.08
C ARG A 109 -13.01 -6.50 -5.66
N VAL A 110 -13.86 -7.49 -5.72
CA VAL A 110 -13.59 -8.86 -5.30
C VAL A 110 -13.49 -9.75 -6.55
N GLU A 111 -12.40 -10.48 -6.67
CA GLU A 111 -12.16 -11.39 -7.79
C GLU A 111 -12.22 -12.84 -7.30
N ARG A 112 -13.02 -13.68 -7.99
CA ARG A 112 -13.21 -15.10 -7.68
C ARG A 112 -12.98 -15.97 -8.91
N ASP A 113 -12.60 -17.23 -8.68
CA ASP A 113 -12.52 -18.26 -9.72
C ASP A 113 -13.94 -18.67 -10.14
N GLY A 114 -14.47 -18.03 -11.19
CA GLY A 114 -15.84 -18.23 -11.63
C GLY A 114 -16.88 -17.62 -10.66
N LYS A 115 -18.17 -17.82 -10.98
CA LYS A 115 -19.27 -17.25 -10.20
C LYS A 115 -19.42 -18.00 -8.87
N GLY A 116 -19.12 -17.31 -7.76
CA GLY A 116 -19.20 -17.87 -6.40
C GLY A 116 -18.03 -18.82 -6.04
N GLY A 117 -16.97 -18.85 -6.83
CA GLY A 117 -15.79 -19.68 -6.61
C GLY A 117 -14.86 -19.14 -5.52
N LYS A 118 -13.68 -19.74 -5.43
CA LYS A 118 -12.64 -19.36 -4.46
C LYS A 118 -12.23 -17.91 -4.68
N LEU A 119 -12.10 -17.17 -3.58
CA LEU A 119 -11.56 -15.81 -3.57
C LEU A 119 -10.11 -15.83 -4.08
N HIS A 120 -9.83 -15.04 -5.10
CA HIS A 120 -8.55 -15.01 -5.79
C HIS A 120 -7.77 -13.72 -5.52
N ALA A 121 -8.41 -12.57 -5.64
CA ALA A 121 -7.81 -11.28 -5.38
C ALA A 121 -8.85 -10.26 -4.92
N VAL A 122 -8.34 -9.20 -4.31
CA VAL A 122 -9.10 -8.00 -3.99
C VAL A 122 -8.35 -6.80 -4.54
N THR A 123 -9.07 -5.90 -5.20
CA THR A 123 -8.48 -4.75 -5.92
C THR A 123 -9.15 -3.46 -5.46
N ILE A 124 -8.36 -2.43 -5.25
CA ILE A 124 -8.81 -1.05 -4.98
C ILE A 124 -8.26 -0.08 -6.02
N ALA A 125 -9.05 0.92 -6.37
CA ALA A 125 -8.59 2.04 -7.16
C ALA A 125 -7.92 3.10 -6.28
N ALA A 126 -6.88 3.74 -6.80
CA ALA A 126 -6.32 4.92 -6.17
C ALA A 126 -7.33 6.09 -6.24
N PRO A 127 -7.43 6.94 -5.19
CA PRO A 127 -8.49 7.94 -5.10
C PRO A 127 -8.35 9.07 -6.13
N GLN A 128 -7.13 9.38 -6.58
CA GLN A 128 -6.84 10.52 -7.44
C GLN A 128 -6.09 10.09 -8.71
N PRO A 129 -6.15 10.87 -9.79
CA PRO A 129 -5.24 10.70 -10.92
C PRO A 129 -3.80 11.04 -10.53
N LEU A 130 -2.85 10.60 -11.36
CA LEU A 130 -1.42 10.91 -11.18
C LEU A 130 -1.19 12.41 -11.10
N SER A 131 -0.51 12.82 -10.06
CA SER A 131 0.14 14.13 -9.96
C SER A 131 1.63 13.96 -9.74
N LEU A 132 2.43 14.80 -10.41
CA LEU A 132 3.88 14.86 -10.27
C LEU A 132 4.26 16.13 -9.54
N GLY A 133 5.19 16.00 -8.61
CA GLY A 133 5.74 17.11 -7.82
C GLY A 133 7.21 17.36 -8.15
N ALA A 134 7.96 17.81 -7.15
CA ALA A 134 9.36 18.18 -7.31
C ALA A 134 10.26 16.96 -7.54
N GLU A 135 11.31 17.16 -8.34
CA GLU A 135 12.40 16.21 -8.47
C GLU A 135 13.35 16.31 -7.26
N MET A 136 13.73 15.17 -6.69
CA MET A 136 14.72 15.10 -5.62
C MET A 136 16.13 14.97 -6.20
N PRO A 137 17.13 15.70 -5.70
CA PRO A 137 18.52 15.49 -6.11
C PRO A 137 18.98 14.06 -5.90
N VAL A 138 19.68 13.50 -6.90
CA VAL A 138 20.14 12.10 -6.90
C VAL A 138 21.07 11.83 -5.73
N GLU A 139 21.98 12.76 -5.44
CA GLU A 139 22.96 12.68 -4.35
C GLU A 139 22.26 12.58 -2.98
N LEU A 140 21.18 13.33 -2.84
CA LEU A 140 20.40 13.36 -1.61
C LEU A 140 19.65 12.03 -1.39
N LEU A 141 19.02 11.50 -2.45
CA LEU A 141 18.37 10.20 -2.43
C LEU A 141 19.36 9.07 -2.15
N ALA A 142 20.47 9.02 -2.90
CA ALA A 142 21.49 7.98 -2.74
C ALA A 142 22.05 7.97 -1.32
N GLY A 143 22.32 9.15 -0.76
CA GLY A 143 22.78 9.28 0.63
C GLY A 143 21.78 8.77 1.65
N CYS A 144 20.46 8.97 1.44
CA CYS A 144 19.43 8.46 2.35
C CYS A 144 19.41 6.94 2.46
N VAL A 145 19.76 6.23 1.40
CA VAL A 145 19.64 4.76 1.30
C VAL A 145 20.96 4.04 1.15
N GLY A 146 22.09 4.73 1.41
CA GLY A 146 23.43 4.14 1.43
C GLY A 146 23.91 3.61 0.07
N LEU A 147 23.46 4.24 -1.02
CA LEU A 147 23.84 3.89 -2.39
C LEU A 147 24.80 4.92 -2.99
N ASP A 148 25.52 4.52 -4.03
CA ASP A 148 26.27 5.44 -4.87
C ASP A 148 25.34 6.19 -5.83
N VAL A 149 25.70 7.43 -6.19
CA VAL A 149 24.98 8.22 -7.20
C VAL A 149 24.83 7.45 -8.51
N SER A 150 25.86 6.69 -8.90
CA SER A 150 25.85 5.86 -10.11
C SER A 150 24.90 4.65 -10.05
N ASP A 151 24.38 4.30 -8.88
CA ASP A 151 23.38 3.24 -8.71
C ASP A 151 21.96 3.72 -9.04
N VAL A 152 21.73 5.03 -9.02
CA VAL A 152 20.44 5.63 -9.37
C VAL A 152 20.34 5.78 -10.90
N VAL A 153 19.27 5.22 -11.47
CA VAL A 153 19.02 5.27 -12.91
C VAL A 153 18.12 6.47 -13.21
N VAL A 154 18.58 7.35 -14.10
CA VAL A 154 17.84 8.58 -14.45
C VAL A 154 17.47 8.65 -15.94
N THR A 155 17.53 7.54 -16.64
CA THR A 155 17.30 7.48 -18.10
C THR A 155 15.84 7.78 -18.45
N ALA A 156 14.89 7.22 -17.69
CA ALA A 156 13.46 7.39 -17.93
C ALA A 156 12.89 8.58 -17.15
N HIS A 157 13.31 8.77 -15.92
CA HIS A 157 12.96 9.91 -15.07
C HIS A 157 13.99 10.08 -13.95
N ARG A 158 14.09 11.29 -13.41
CA ARG A 158 14.85 11.55 -12.17
C ARG A 158 14.03 11.11 -10.95
N PRO A 159 14.65 10.95 -9.75
CA PRO A 159 13.87 10.76 -8.53
C PRO A 159 12.82 11.87 -8.41
N ILE A 160 11.54 11.52 -8.32
CA ILE A 160 10.43 12.48 -8.42
C ILE A 160 9.33 12.17 -7.40
N ALA A 161 8.78 13.22 -6.81
CA ALA A 161 7.57 13.10 -6.02
C ALA A 161 6.38 12.78 -6.93
N ALA A 162 5.71 11.67 -6.67
CA ALA A 162 4.53 11.25 -7.42
C ALA A 162 3.42 10.82 -6.47
N SER A 163 2.17 11.10 -6.81
CA SER A 163 1.00 10.83 -5.99
C SER A 163 -0.20 10.43 -6.85
N VAL A 164 -1.00 9.54 -6.30
CA VAL A 164 -2.39 9.28 -6.71
C VAL A 164 -3.33 9.34 -5.48
N GLY A 165 -2.92 10.15 -4.50
CA GLY A 165 -3.54 10.33 -3.18
C GLY A 165 -2.49 10.55 -2.11
N ASN A 166 -1.55 9.60 -1.95
CA ASN A 166 -0.37 9.75 -1.08
C ASN A 166 0.89 9.96 -1.93
N SER A 167 1.73 10.92 -1.51
CA SER A 167 2.97 11.25 -2.22
C SER A 167 4.15 10.42 -1.74
N PHE A 168 4.95 9.93 -2.69
CA PHE A 168 6.23 9.23 -2.47
C PHE A 168 7.28 9.80 -3.41
N VAL A 169 8.55 9.81 -3.00
CA VAL A 169 9.64 9.99 -3.96
C VAL A 169 9.91 8.65 -4.61
N ILE A 170 9.69 8.57 -5.90
CA ILE A 170 9.89 7.35 -6.72
C ILE A 170 11.21 7.47 -7.45
N ALA A 171 12.04 6.44 -7.36
CA ALA A 171 13.34 6.41 -8.01
C ALA A 171 13.67 5.02 -8.57
N GLU A 172 14.16 4.98 -9.79
CA GLU A 172 14.74 3.78 -10.38
C GLU A 172 16.18 3.60 -9.90
N VAL A 173 16.53 2.37 -9.54
CA VAL A 173 17.90 1.99 -9.18
C VAL A 173 18.30 0.73 -9.94
N LYS A 174 19.60 0.49 -10.07
CA LYS A 174 20.11 -0.77 -10.62
C LYS A 174 19.61 -1.94 -9.78
N ALA A 175 19.24 -3.04 -10.41
CA ALA A 175 18.72 -4.23 -9.72
C ALA A 175 19.66 -4.74 -8.61
N ALA A 176 20.96 -4.75 -8.86
CA ALA A 176 21.97 -5.14 -7.87
C ALA A 176 22.10 -4.13 -6.70
N ALA A 177 21.75 -2.88 -6.91
CA ALA A 177 21.75 -1.84 -5.87
C ALA A 177 20.52 -1.94 -4.96
N LEU A 178 19.39 -2.33 -5.50
CA LEU A 178 18.14 -2.41 -4.75
C LEU A 178 18.28 -3.26 -3.47
N SER A 179 18.93 -4.42 -3.57
CA SER A 179 19.14 -5.32 -2.42
C SER A 179 20.14 -4.77 -1.39
N ARG A 180 21.02 -3.85 -1.79
CA ARG A 180 22.01 -3.23 -0.89
C ARG A 180 21.47 -1.98 -0.19
N ALA A 181 20.38 -1.41 -0.69
CA ALA A 181 19.82 -0.20 -0.12
C ALA A 181 19.51 -0.38 1.37
N ALA A 182 19.96 0.53 2.19
CA ALA A 182 19.73 0.54 3.63
C ALA A 182 19.49 1.98 4.11
N PRO A 183 18.41 2.26 4.84
CA PRO A 183 18.06 3.62 5.23
C PRO A 183 18.98 4.14 6.34
N ASP A 184 19.56 5.32 6.13
CA ASP A 184 20.29 6.09 7.13
C ASP A 184 19.39 7.19 7.68
N ILE A 185 18.91 7.01 8.91
CA ILE A 185 17.95 7.93 9.57
C ILE A 185 18.53 9.35 9.67
N SER A 186 19.83 9.49 9.89
CA SER A 186 20.48 10.80 10.01
C SER A 186 20.44 11.53 8.66
N ARG A 187 20.73 10.81 7.57
CA ARG A 187 20.63 11.34 6.22
C ARG A 187 19.18 11.69 5.84
N PHE A 188 18.19 10.87 6.24
CA PHE A 188 16.78 11.20 6.05
C PHE A 188 16.38 12.50 6.76
N ARG A 189 16.86 12.74 7.99
CA ARG A 189 16.60 13.99 8.72
C ARG A 189 17.17 15.22 7.99
N SER A 190 18.41 15.14 7.54
CA SER A 190 19.00 16.22 6.75
C SER A 190 18.33 16.39 5.39
N ALA A 191 17.94 15.28 4.75
CA ALA A 191 17.30 15.31 3.44
C ALA A 191 15.91 15.95 3.48
N VAL A 192 15.10 15.72 4.52
CA VAL A 192 13.77 16.35 4.63
C VAL A 192 13.84 17.87 4.79
N GLU A 193 14.93 18.39 5.39
CA GLU A 193 15.17 19.84 5.47
C GLU A 193 15.56 20.42 4.12
N ALA A 194 16.39 19.70 3.36
CA ALA A 194 16.84 20.13 2.02
C ALA A 194 15.76 19.92 0.93
N PHE A 195 14.83 18.98 1.15
CA PHE A 195 13.74 18.65 0.24
C PHE A 195 12.39 18.59 0.99
N PRO A 196 11.80 19.72 1.36
CA PRO A 196 10.55 19.79 2.14
C PRO A 196 9.28 19.54 1.32
N ALA A 197 9.40 19.12 0.06
CA ALA A 197 8.29 19.01 -0.89
C ALA A 197 7.15 18.08 -0.47
N LEU A 198 7.38 17.13 0.45
CA LEU A 198 6.38 16.19 0.94
C LEU A 198 5.81 16.55 2.33
N GLY A 199 6.18 17.72 2.83
CA GLY A 199 5.78 18.20 4.15
C GLY A 199 6.80 17.92 5.26
N PRO A 200 6.56 18.47 6.47
CA PRO A 200 7.50 18.36 7.57
C PRO A 200 7.63 16.91 8.04
N ARG A 201 8.87 16.49 8.29
CA ARG A 201 9.22 15.15 8.80
C ARG A 201 8.73 13.97 7.94
N ARG A 202 8.42 14.20 6.66
CA ARG A 202 7.92 13.17 5.76
C ARG A 202 8.77 13.07 4.50
N LEU A 203 9.43 11.92 4.33
CA LEU A 203 10.21 11.61 3.14
C LEU A 203 10.14 10.09 2.87
N PRO A 204 8.97 9.58 2.42
CA PRO A 204 8.88 8.19 2.01
C PRO A 204 9.55 8.01 0.65
N LEU A 205 10.53 7.12 0.57
CA LEU A 205 11.26 6.76 -0.65
C LEU A 205 10.77 5.41 -1.16
N TYR A 206 10.37 5.34 -2.42
CA TYR A 206 9.99 4.12 -3.11
C TYR A 206 10.99 3.84 -4.23
N LEU A 207 11.93 2.93 -3.94
CA LEU A 207 12.94 2.50 -4.90
C LEU A 207 12.39 1.33 -5.71
N TYR A 208 12.64 1.34 -7.03
CA TYR A 208 12.30 0.21 -7.87
C TYR A 208 13.41 -0.15 -8.86
N ALA A 209 13.37 -1.37 -9.35
CA ALA A 209 14.20 -1.87 -10.44
C ALA A 209 13.37 -2.76 -11.35
N HIS A 210 13.70 -2.79 -12.64
CA HIS A 210 13.10 -3.71 -13.60
C HIS A 210 13.55 -5.15 -13.34
N ASP A 211 12.59 -6.10 -13.38
CA ASP A 211 12.79 -7.54 -13.17
C ASP A 211 12.22 -8.36 -14.35
N GLY A 212 12.12 -7.74 -15.50
CA GLY A 212 11.66 -8.35 -16.73
C GLY A 212 10.36 -7.72 -17.28
N GLN A 213 10.04 -8.12 -18.48
CA GLN A 213 8.85 -7.62 -19.21
C GLN A 213 8.28 -8.72 -20.08
N SER A 214 6.95 -8.79 -20.15
CA SER A 214 6.20 -9.54 -21.18
C SER A 214 5.43 -8.57 -22.07
N ALA A 215 4.68 -9.06 -23.06
CA ALA A 215 3.91 -8.21 -23.97
C ALA A 215 2.97 -7.24 -23.22
N ASP A 216 2.29 -7.72 -22.17
CA ASP A 216 1.22 -6.98 -21.50
C ASP A 216 1.57 -6.58 -20.04
N THR A 217 2.67 -7.07 -19.48
CA THR A 217 3.00 -6.88 -18.07
C THR A 217 4.48 -6.55 -17.88
N THR A 218 4.77 -5.52 -17.14
CA THR A 218 6.13 -5.17 -16.68
C THR A 218 6.33 -5.71 -15.26
N ARG A 219 7.38 -6.48 -15.04
CA ARG A 219 7.75 -6.97 -13.70
C ARG A 219 8.77 -6.05 -13.08
N LEU A 220 8.54 -5.70 -11.83
CA LEU A 220 9.37 -4.81 -11.05
C LEU A 220 9.69 -5.43 -9.69
N ARG A 221 10.83 -5.09 -9.15
CA ARG A 221 11.12 -5.23 -7.72
C ARG A 221 11.11 -3.85 -7.09
N ALA A 222 10.64 -3.77 -5.84
CA ALA A 222 10.58 -2.49 -5.14
C ALA A 222 10.91 -2.64 -3.65
N ARG A 223 11.32 -1.51 -3.03
CA ARG A 223 11.48 -1.36 -1.58
C ARG A 223 10.97 0.02 -1.17
N MET A 224 10.29 0.10 -0.02
CA MET A 224 9.77 1.34 0.52
C MET A 224 10.40 1.65 1.87
N PHE A 225 10.98 2.84 1.99
CA PHE A 225 11.60 3.33 3.22
C PHE A 225 10.92 4.61 3.71
N SER A 226 10.50 4.62 4.97
CA SER A 226 9.89 5.79 5.62
C SER A 226 10.28 5.91 7.10
N PRO A 227 11.59 5.94 7.43
CA PRO A 227 12.06 5.84 8.79
C PRO A 227 11.59 7.00 9.70
N LEU A 228 11.30 8.17 9.13
CA LEU A 228 10.79 9.32 9.88
C LEU A 228 9.31 9.21 10.27
N SER A 229 8.58 8.27 9.67
CA SER A 229 7.17 7.99 9.96
C SER A 229 6.97 6.79 10.88
N GLY A 230 8.06 6.27 11.48
CA GLY A 230 8.01 5.12 12.40
C GLY A 230 8.05 3.74 11.70
N THR A 231 8.03 3.69 10.38
CA THR A 231 8.18 2.46 9.60
C THR A 231 9.49 2.52 8.82
N VAL A 232 10.53 1.84 9.30
CA VAL A 232 11.86 1.89 8.66
C VAL A 232 11.80 1.38 7.23
N GLU A 233 11.19 0.21 7.05
CA GLU A 233 10.89 -0.40 5.75
C GLU A 233 9.52 -1.07 5.83
N ASP A 234 8.75 -1.07 4.73
CA ASP A 234 7.42 -1.67 4.65
C ASP A 234 7.42 -2.84 3.66
N ALA A 235 6.73 -3.93 4.03
CA ALA A 235 6.75 -5.16 3.25
C ALA A 235 5.93 -5.09 1.95
N ALA A 236 4.84 -4.30 1.93
CA ALA A 236 4.04 -4.06 0.74
C ALA A 236 3.28 -2.74 0.86
N THR A 237 3.53 -1.83 -0.08
CA THR A 237 3.00 -0.47 -0.05
C THR A 237 2.16 -0.19 -1.30
N GLY A 238 0.89 -0.58 -1.26
CA GLY A 238 -0.03 -0.37 -2.37
C GLY A 238 -0.16 1.11 -2.78
N SER A 239 -0.14 2.02 -1.78
CA SER A 239 -0.20 3.47 -2.01
C SER A 239 1.06 4.06 -2.68
N ALA A 240 2.20 3.34 -2.71
CA ALA A 240 3.40 3.70 -3.45
C ALA A 240 3.48 2.97 -4.81
N ALA A 241 2.97 1.75 -4.88
CA ALA A 241 2.93 0.96 -6.10
C ALA A 241 2.00 1.59 -7.16
N THR A 242 0.88 2.18 -6.75
CA THR A 242 -0.06 2.84 -7.67
C THR A 242 0.51 4.08 -8.34
N PRO A 243 1.14 5.07 -7.65
CA PRO A 243 1.79 6.18 -8.34
C PRO A 243 3.00 5.75 -9.17
N LEU A 244 3.75 4.69 -8.79
CA LEU A 244 4.79 4.12 -9.65
C LEU A 244 4.20 3.60 -10.95
N ALA A 245 3.13 2.79 -10.91
CA ALA A 245 2.48 2.26 -12.10
C ALA A 245 1.95 3.38 -13.02
N ALA A 246 1.35 4.43 -12.43
CA ALA A 246 0.85 5.58 -13.16
C ALA A 246 1.99 6.42 -13.77
N LEU A 247 3.09 6.65 -13.02
CA LEU A 247 4.29 7.33 -13.50
C LEU A 247 4.88 6.59 -14.70
N LEU A 248 5.10 5.29 -14.60
CA LEU A 248 5.66 4.50 -15.68
C LEU A 248 4.77 4.50 -16.94
N LEU A 249 3.44 4.44 -16.78
CA LEU A 249 2.52 4.60 -17.91
C LEU A 249 2.64 5.99 -18.55
N SER A 250 2.84 7.06 -17.74
CA SER A 250 2.96 8.44 -18.25
C SER A 250 4.12 8.61 -19.23
N LEU A 251 5.17 7.81 -19.08
CA LEU A 251 6.38 7.83 -19.90
C LEU A 251 6.23 7.03 -21.21
N THR A 252 5.08 6.37 -21.43
CA THR A 252 4.79 5.59 -22.64
C THR A 252 3.65 6.23 -23.43
N LYS A 253 3.37 5.69 -24.64
CA LYS A 253 2.19 6.04 -25.44
C LYS A 253 1.00 5.10 -25.20
N ASP A 254 1.17 4.08 -24.36
CA ASP A 254 0.16 3.07 -24.11
C ASP A 254 -1.09 3.68 -23.45
N SER A 255 -2.26 3.18 -23.77
CA SER A 255 -3.51 3.59 -23.13
C SER A 255 -3.71 2.93 -21.76
N LYS A 256 -3.14 1.72 -21.58
CA LYS A 256 -3.21 0.93 -20.34
C LYS A 256 -1.99 0.00 -20.26
N ARG A 257 -1.52 -0.26 -19.02
CA ARG A 257 -0.44 -1.22 -18.76
C ARG A 257 -0.61 -1.91 -17.40
N ARG A 258 -0.12 -3.15 -17.30
CA ARG A 258 -0.07 -3.93 -16.06
C ARG A 258 1.35 -3.97 -15.52
N TYR A 259 1.45 -3.99 -14.19
CA TYR A 259 2.71 -4.07 -13.47
C TYR A 259 2.56 -5.08 -12.33
N ASP A 260 3.44 -6.08 -12.31
CA ASP A 260 3.59 -6.99 -11.19
C ASP A 260 4.80 -6.54 -10.39
N ILE A 261 4.55 -6.04 -9.18
CA ILE A 261 5.59 -5.46 -8.33
C ILE A 261 5.86 -6.40 -7.17
N THR A 262 7.07 -6.94 -7.10
CA THR A 262 7.53 -7.72 -5.96
C THR A 262 8.24 -6.82 -4.95
N GLN A 263 7.73 -6.75 -3.72
CA GLN A 263 8.26 -5.94 -2.62
C GLN A 263 8.52 -6.82 -1.39
N GLY A 264 9.31 -6.36 -0.42
CA GLY A 264 9.51 -7.00 0.89
C GLY A 264 10.39 -8.26 0.88
N VAL A 265 11.09 -8.52 -0.23
CA VAL A 265 11.96 -9.70 -0.36
C VAL A 265 13.09 -9.66 0.67
N GLU A 266 13.73 -8.52 0.82
CA GLU A 266 14.83 -8.30 1.76
C GLU A 266 14.38 -8.35 3.23
N MET A 267 13.11 -8.16 3.49
CA MET A 267 12.47 -8.31 4.81
C MET A 267 12.07 -9.77 5.12
N GLY A 268 12.28 -10.71 4.16
CA GLY A 268 11.79 -12.10 4.27
C GLY A 268 10.26 -12.22 4.12
N ARG A 269 9.58 -11.17 3.71
CA ARG A 269 8.13 -11.09 3.51
C ARG A 269 7.77 -10.73 2.06
N PRO A 270 8.13 -11.58 1.07
CA PRO A 270 7.86 -11.28 -0.32
C PRO A 270 6.36 -11.09 -0.56
N SER A 271 6.05 -9.96 -1.20
CA SER A 271 4.71 -9.48 -1.49
C SER A 271 4.57 -9.27 -3.00
N LEU A 272 3.43 -9.64 -3.57
CA LEU A 272 3.11 -9.43 -4.98
C LEU A 272 1.94 -8.45 -5.10
N LEU A 273 2.23 -7.25 -5.60
CA LEU A 273 1.25 -6.21 -5.85
C LEU A 273 0.93 -6.18 -7.35
N ALA A 274 -0.27 -6.60 -7.71
CA ALA A 274 -0.76 -6.53 -9.09
C ALA A 274 -1.36 -5.14 -9.35
N CYS A 275 -0.65 -4.32 -10.12
CA CYS A 275 -1.09 -2.98 -10.45
C CYS A 275 -1.55 -2.88 -11.91
N SER A 276 -2.50 -2.00 -12.17
CA SER A 276 -2.82 -1.54 -13.51
C SER A 276 -2.90 -0.02 -13.52
N ALA A 277 -2.40 0.59 -14.60
CA ALA A 277 -2.57 2.02 -14.85
C ALA A 277 -3.23 2.22 -16.21
N TRP A 278 -4.03 3.27 -16.35
CA TRP A 278 -4.73 3.60 -17.60
C TRP A 278 -4.95 5.10 -17.75
N ARG A 279 -5.06 5.56 -19.01
CA ARG A 279 -5.43 6.94 -19.32
C ARG A 279 -6.94 7.10 -19.24
N ALA A 280 -7.40 8.04 -18.42
CA ALA A 280 -8.80 8.42 -18.25
C ALA A 280 -9.00 9.90 -18.66
N GLY A 281 -10.24 10.35 -18.69
CA GLY A 281 -10.54 11.73 -19.09
C GLY A 281 -9.98 12.80 -18.16
N ASP A 282 -9.73 12.46 -16.90
CA ASP A 282 -9.19 13.34 -15.85
C ASP A 282 -7.69 13.09 -15.55
N GLY A 283 -7.02 12.24 -16.32
CA GLY A 283 -5.60 11.97 -16.17
C GLY A 283 -5.26 10.48 -16.18
N ILE A 284 -4.13 10.10 -15.58
CA ILE A 284 -3.73 8.70 -15.46
C ILE A 284 -4.19 8.17 -14.12
N ARG A 285 -5.00 7.12 -14.17
CA ARG A 285 -5.52 6.41 -13.01
C ARG A 285 -4.77 5.10 -12.80
N ALA A 286 -4.79 4.60 -11.56
CA ALA A 286 -4.19 3.31 -11.23
C ALA A 286 -5.02 2.56 -10.18
N ASN A 287 -4.84 1.26 -10.13
CA ASN A 287 -5.33 0.38 -9.07
C ASN A 287 -4.22 -0.55 -8.60
N VAL A 288 -4.46 -1.15 -7.44
CA VAL A 288 -3.62 -2.21 -6.89
C VAL A 288 -4.50 -3.30 -6.30
N GLY A 289 -4.11 -4.54 -6.50
CA GLY A 289 -4.78 -5.70 -5.95
C GLY A 289 -3.82 -6.85 -5.68
N GLY A 290 -4.35 -7.88 -5.05
CA GLY A 290 -3.62 -9.11 -4.78
C GLY A 290 -4.40 -10.06 -3.88
N GLY A 291 -3.82 -11.23 -3.67
CA GLY A 291 -4.34 -12.24 -2.76
C GLY A 291 -4.00 -11.91 -1.30
N CYS A 292 -4.73 -12.54 -0.39
CA CYS A 292 -4.42 -12.52 1.04
C CYS A 292 -4.48 -13.92 1.62
N VAL A 293 -3.72 -14.14 2.70
CA VAL A 293 -3.70 -15.43 3.40
C VAL A 293 -4.01 -15.20 4.87
N PRO A 294 -5.09 -15.79 5.42
CA PRO A 294 -5.36 -15.77 6.86
C PRO A 294 -4.25 -16.48 7.66
N VAL A 295 -3.81 -15.86 8.77
CA VAL A 295 -2.72 -16.36 9.60
C VAL A 295 -3.19 -16.71 10.99
N LEU A 296 -3.75 -15.76 11.72
CA LEU A 296 -4.23 -15.93 13.08
C LEU A 296 -5.73 -15.59 13.16
N LYS A 297 -6.41 -16.26 14.07
CA LYS A 297 -7.79 -15.94 14.47
C LYS A 297 -7.86 -16.00 15.98
N GLY A 298 -8.52 -15.04 16.59
CA GLY A 298 -8.67 -14.97 18.03
C GLY A 298 -9.80 -14.06 18.46
N GLU A 299 -9.90 -13.91 19.79
CA GLU A 299 -10.87 -13.05 20.44
C GLU A 299 -10.18 -12.28 21.55
N ILE A 300 -10.65 -11.06 21.79
CA ILE A 300 -10.26 -10.23 22.92
C ILE A 300 -11.48 -9.92 23.76
N SER A 301 -11.30 -9.82 25.07
CA SER A 301 -12.32 -9.36 26.03
C SER A 301 -11.87 -8.06 26.65
N LEU A 302 -12.71 -7.03 26.60
CA LEU A 302 -12.47 -5.70 27.15
C LEU A 302 -13.51 -5.32 28.18
#